data_7f4fa91c1dae331881022be1bc8c5d33
#
_entry.id   7f4fa91c1dae331881022be1bc8c5d33
#
_cell.length_a   1.000
_cell.length_b   1.000
_cell.length_c   1.000
_cell.angle_alpha   90.00
_cell.angle_beta   90.00
_cell.angle_gamma   90.00
#
_symmetry.space_group_name_H-M   'P 1'
#
loop_
_entity.id
_entity.type
_entity.pdbx_description
1 polymer ?
#
loop_
_entity_poly.entity_id
_entity_poly.type
_entity_poly.pdbx_seq_one_letter_code
_entity_poly.pdbx_strand_id
1 'polypeptide(L)'
;MSQTQCARSSRRGPRGEVGAARAAILAAARSLFLAGDFQSVSLRAIAREAEVDTSLVSYYFGSKQSLYNEAMSLPNGPHRIIAEVCSRTDPDHLGEALVKAFIDAWDGHLGLGGPDPQMQGVVQALLTQPDAFDMMRQFY
;
A
#
# COMPACT_ATOMS: atom_id res chain seq x y z
N MET A 1 26.45 37.75 27.93
CA MET A 1 24.99 37.77 27.89
C MET A 1 24.57 36.73 26.89
N SER A 2 24.24 35.53 27.36
CA SER A 2 23.88 34.39 26.53
C SER A 2 22.36 34.38 26.36
N GLN A 3 21.86 34.49 25.13
CA GLN A 3 20.46 34.27 24.84
C GLN A 3 20.28 32.85 24.32
N THR A 4 19.78 32.01 25.19
CA THR A 4 19.32 30.68 24.87
C THR A 4 18.04 30.76 24.06
N GLN A 5 18.13 30.52 22.75
CA GLN A 5 16.99 30.41 21.89
C GLN A 5 16.34 29.04 22.10
N CYS A 6 15.25 29.05 22.83
CA CYS A 6 14.37 27.89 23.01
C CYS A 6 13.69 27.58 21.69
N ALA A 7 14.07 26.47 21.05
CA ALA A 7 13.43 25.95 19.86
C ALA A 7 11.98 25.56 20.21
N ARG A 8 11.03 26.33 19.70
CA ARG A 8 9.60 26.00 19.78
C ARG A 8 9.34 24.79 18.91
N SER A 9 9.20 23.64 19.55
CA SER A 9 8.59 22.44 18.98
C SER A 9 7.19 22.81 18.44
N SER A 10 7.06 22.85 17.14
CA SER A 10 5.79 23.03 16.44
C SER A 10 4.92 21.81 16.74
N ARG A 11 3.97 21.95 17.66
CA ARG A 11 2.89 21.00 17.87
C ARG A 11 2.04 20.96 16.60
N ARG A 12 2.27 19.95 15.76
CA ARG A 12 1.32 19.59 14.69
C ARG A 12 0.02 19.16 15.36
N GLY A 13 -1.07 19.82 14.97
CA GLY A 13 -2.38 19.57 15.56
C GLY A 13 -2.90 18.15 15.29
N PRO A 14 -3.99 17.71 16.00
CA PRO A 14 -4.45 16.32 16.04
C PRO A 14 -4.72 15.65 14.68
N ARG A 15 -5.06 16.41 13.65
CA ARG A 15 -5.33 15.89 12.29
C ARG A 15 -4.09 15.39 11.55
N GLY A 16 -2.92 15.96 11.81
CA GLY A 16 -1.65 15.50 11.22
C GLY A 16 -1.16 14.20 11.83
N GLU A 17 -1.39 14.00 13.12
CA GLU A 17 -0.99 12.79 13.84
C GLU A 17 -1.85 11.58 13.46
N VAL A 18 -3.15 11.77 13.25
CA VAL A 18 -4.09 10.72 12.84
C VAL A 18 -3.72 10.15 11.45
N GLY A 19 -3.47 11.01 10.48
CA GLY A 19 -3.05 10.59 9.14
C GLY A 19 -1.68 9.93 9.12
N ALA A 20 -0.73 10.44 9.93
CA ALA A 20 0.61 9.89 10.05
C ALA A 20 0.61 8.48 10.68
N ALA A 21 -0.17 8.26 11.74
CA ALA A 21 -0.28 6.95 12.38
C ALA A 21 -0.89 5.90 11.43
N ARG A 22 -1.94 6.25 10.70
CA ARG A 22 -2.55 5.36 9.70
C ARG A 22 -1.56 4.99 8.59
N ALA A 23 -0.83 5.95 8.06
CA ALA A 23 0.18 5.73 7.04
C ALA A 23 1.34 4.86 7.55
N ALA A 24 1.80 5.08 8.78
CA ALA A 24 2.83 4.28 9.42
C ALA A 24 2.39 2.81 9.60
N ILE A 25 1.15 2.57 10.01
CA ILE A 25 0.58 1.23 10.13
C ILE A 25 0.55 0.52 8.77
N LEU A 26 0.11 1.19 7.70
CA LEU A 26 0.08 0.62 6.35
C LEU A 26 1.48 0.29 5.84
N ALA A 27 2.46 1.16 6.05
CA ALA A 27 3.84 0.92 5.65
C ALA A 27 4.45 -0.28 6.40
N ALA A 28 4.25 -0.35 7.73
CA ALA A 28 4.70 -1.47 8.56
C ALA A 28 4.01 -2.79 8.16
N ALA A 29 2.70 -2.76 7.95
CA ALA A 29 1.93 -3.92 7.51
C ALA A 29 2.43 -4.44 6.16
N ARG A 30 2.64 -3.55 5.19
CA ARG A 30 3.19 -3.92 3.88
C ARG A 30 4.55 -4.58 3.97
N SER A 31 5.48 -3.97 4.73
CA SER A 31 6.82 -4.52 4.95
C SER A 31 6.77 -5.93 5.54
N LEU A 32 5.97 -6.13 6.58
CA LEU A 32 5.87 -7.43 7.25
C LEU A 32 5.16 -8.49 6.41
N PHE A 33 4.10 -8.15 5.69
CA PHE A 33 3.40 -9.08 4.80
C PHE A 33 4.21 -9.45 3.56
N LEU A 34 5.08 -8.59 3.09
CA LEU A 34 6.00 -8.91 1.98
C LEU A 34 7.18 -9.78 2.44
N ALA A 35 7.61 -9.63 3.71
CA ALA A 35 8.71 -10.42 4.29
C ALA A 35 8.24 -11.78 4.84
N GLY A 36 6.97 -11.93 5.19
CA GLY A 36 6.40 -13.14 5.78
C GLY A 36 5.06 -13.52 5.17
N ASP A 37 4.50 -14.64 5.61
CA ASP A 37 3.15 -15.05 5.22
C ASP A 37 2.07 -14.36 6.07
N PHE A 38 0.84 -14.35 5.54
CA PHE A 38 -0.31 -13.75 6.24
C PHE A 38 -0.53 -14.34 7.64
N GLN A 39 -0.32 -15.65 7.82
CA GLN A 39 -0.61 -16.32 9.10
C GLN A 39 0.41 -15.94 10.17
N SER A 40 1.69 -15.83 9.80
CA SER A 40 2.78 -15.54 10.73
C SER A 40 2.81 -14.08 11.23
N VAL A 41 2.32 -13.13 10.44
CA VAL A 41 2.28 -11.72 10.81
C VAL A 41 1.14 -11.44 11.79
N SER A 42 1.42 -10.83 12.94
CA SER A 42 0.41 -10.45 13.94
C SER A 42 0.15 -8.94 13.96
N LEU A 43 -1.07 -8.52 14.36
CA LEU A 43 -1.37 -7.09 14.55
C LEU A 43 -0.45 -6.43 15.58
N ARG A 44 0.02 -7.18 16.58
CA ARG A 44 1.00 -6.70 17.56
C ARG A 44 2.38 -6.44 16.94
N ALA A 45 2.81 -7.29 16.02
CA ALA A 45 4.05 -7.09 15.29
C ALA A 45 3.98 -5.84 14.41
N ILE A 46 2.86 -5.64 13.73
CA ILE A 46 2.61 -4.45 12.90
C ILE A 46 2.58 -3.18 13.77
N ALA A 47 1.89 -3.20 14.90
CA ALA A 47 1.82 -2.07 15.83
C ALA A 47 3.20 -1.69 16.37
N ARG A 48 4.02 -2.69 16.72
CA ARG A 48 5.40 -2.48 17.18
C ARG A 48 6.27 -1.88 16.08
N GLU A 49 6.18 -2.37 14.86
CA GLU A 49 6.94 -1.85 13.71
C GLU A 49 6.52 -0.42 13.36
N ALA A 50 5.23 -0.11 13.49
CA ALA A 50 4.69 1.23 13.26
C ALA A 50 4.87 2.19 14.45
N GLU A 51 5.42 1.72 15.57
CA GLU A 51 5.58 2.48 16.83
C GLU A 51 4.25 3.06 17.36
N VAL A 52 3.16 2.28 17.25
CA VAL A 52 1.83 2.67 17.72
C VAL A 52 1.24 1.62 18.66
N ASP A 53 0.19 2.01 19.39
CA ASP A 53 -0.57 1.04 20.17
C ASP A 53 -1.39 0.10 19.27
N THR A 54 -1.49 -1.18 19.67
CA THR A 54 -2.24 -2.20 18.91
C THR A 54 -3.72 -1.84 18.77
N SER A 55 -4.28 -1.11 19.73
CA SER A 55 -5.66 -0.62 19.66
C SER A 55 -5.90 0.33 18.49
N LEU A 56 -4.90 1.13 18.11
CA LEU A 56 -4.98 2.01 16.94
C LEU A 56 -5.03 1.22 15.63
N VAL A 57 -4.32 0.11 15.54
CA VAL A 57 -4.39 -0.76 14.36
C VAL A 57 -5.82 -1.30 14.19
N SER A 58 -6.41 -1.79 15.26
CA SER A 58 -7.80 -2.28 15.26
C SER A 58 -8.81 -1.17 15.01
N TYR A 59 -8.56 0.03 15.52
CA TYR A 59 -9.42 1.21 15.31
C TYR A 59 -9.48 1.63 13.84
N TYR A 60 -8.31 1.68 13.16
CA TYR A 60 -8.26 2.13 11.77
C TYR A 60 -8.70 1.10 10.74
N PHE A 61 -8.41 -0.18 11.00
CA PHE A 61 -8.53 -1.24 9.99
C PHE A 61 -9.52 -2.34 10.38
N GLY A 62 -9.95 -2.39 11.63
CA GLY A 62 -10.89 -3.37 12.15
C GLY A 62 -10.32 -4.78 12.26
N SER A 63 -9.90 -5.38 11.14
CA SER A 63 -9.38 -6.74 11.10
C SER A 63 -8.02 -6.84 10.41
N LYS A 64 -7.30 -7.93 10.68
CA LYS A 64 -6.04 -8.24 10.00
C LYS A 64 -6.25 -8.42 8.50
N GLN A 65 -7.38 -9.01 8.10
CA GLN A 65 -7.76 -9.18 6.69
C GLN A 65 -7.94 -7.84 5.99
N SER A 66 -8.69 -6.91 6.59
CA SER A 66 -8.89 -5.58 6.03
C SER A 66 -7.57 -4.81 5.89
N LEU A 67 -6.71 -4.91 6.91
CA LEU A 67 -5.38 -4.30 6.87
C LEU A 67 -4.50 -4.91 5.77
N TYR A 68 -4.51 -6.25 5.63
CA TYR A 68 -3.79 -6.93 4.56
C TYR A 68 -4.25 -6.46 3.19
N ASN A 69 -5.55 -6.46 2.98
CA ASN A 69 -6.15 -6.05 1.72
C ASN A 69 -5.76 -4.62 1.34
N GLU A 70 -5.81 -3.70 2.29
CA GLU A 70 -5.43 -2.30 2.05
C GLU A 70 -3.92 -2.13 1.87
N ALA A 71 -3.10 -2.83 2.67
CA ALA A 71 -1.65 -2.78 2.56
C ALA A 71 -1.14 -3.35 1.25
N MET A 72 -1.79 -4.41 0.74
CA MET A 72 -1.41 -5.08 -0.51
C MET A 72 -2.15 -4.53 -1.73
N SER A 73 -3.11 -3.60 -1.54
CA SER A 73 -3.78 -2.96 -2.66
C SER A 73 -2.78 -2.11 -3.46
N LEU A 74 -2.83 -2.28 -4.78
CA LEU A 74 -2.03 -1.46 -5.68
C LEU A 74 -2.67 -0.08 -5.81
N PRO A 75 -1.90 1.01 -5.70
CA PRO A 75 -2.42 2.38 -5.86
C PRO A 75 -3.13 2.58 -7.20
N ASN A 76 -2.64 1.88 -8.21
CA ASN A 76 -3.21 1.86 -9.56
C ASN A 76 -3.63 0.42 -9.92
N GLY A 77 -4.52 -0.17 -9.11
CA GLY A 77 -5.00 -1.53 -9.35
C GLY A 77 -5.57 -1.70 -10.76
N PRO A 78 -5.58 -2.94 -11.31
CA PRO A 78 -5.99 -3.22 -12.68
C PRO A 78 -7.35 -2.60 -13.04
N HIS A 79 -8.30 -2.64 -12.11
CA HIS A 79 -9.64 -2.08 -12.30
C HIS A 79 -9.64 -0.57 -12.55
N ARG A 80 -8.74 0.19 -11.90
CA ARG A 80 -8.63 1.65 -12.12
C ARG A 80 -7.99 1.96 -13.46
N ILE A 81 -6.97 1.20 -13.84
CA ILE A 81 -6.32 1.32 -15.15
C ILE A 81 -7.33 1.04 -16.24
N ILE A 82 -8.09 -0.06 -16.12
CA ILE A 82 -9.14 -0.42 -17.08
C ILE A 82 -10.20 0.66 -17.14
N ALA A 83 -10.75 1.12 -16.01
CA ALA A 83 -11.78 2.14 -15.98
C ALA A 83 -11.31 3.47 -16.61
N GLU A 84 -10.09 3.89 -16.32
CA GLU A 84 -9.51 5.11 -16.88
C GLU A 84 -9.29 5.00 -18.41
N VAL A 85 -8.73 3.90 -18.87
CA VAL A 85 -8.52 3.66 -20.30
C VAL A 85 -9.84 3.56 -21.03
N CYS A 86 -10.82 2.82 -20.50
CA CYS A 86 -12.15 2.70 -21.13
C CYS A 86 -12.90 4.04 -21.20
N SER A 87 -12.67 4.95 -20.27
CA SER A 87 -13.33 6.26 -20.27
C SER A 87 -12.76 7.26 -21.29
N ARG A 88 -11.54 7.01 -21.80
CA ARG A 88 -10.79 7.95 -22.64
C ARG A 88 -10.47 7.44 -24.03
N THR A 89 -10.69 6.14 -24.28
CA THR A 89 -10.24 5.49 -25.51
C THR A 89 -11.42 4.97 -26.31
N ASP A 90 -11.36 5.16 -27.62
CA ASP A 90 -12.34 4.62 -28.57
C ASP A 90 -12.29 3.08 -28.55
N PRO A 91 -13.41 2.38 -28.66
CA PRO A 91 -13.48 0.91 -28.68
C PRO A 91 -12.51 0.23 -29.66
N ASP A 92 -12.26 0.84 -30.80
CA ASP A 92 -11.37 0.30 -31.83
C ASP A 92 -9.90 0.28 -31.44
N HIS A 93 -9.48 1.13 -30.47
CA HIS A 93 -8.11 1.25 -29.96
C HIS A 93 -7.95 0.78 -28.52
N LEU A 94 -9.00 0.24 -27.92
CA LEU A 94 -9.05 -0.10 -26.49
C LEU A 94 -8.01 -1.16 -26.11
N GLY A 95 -7.79 -2.16 -26.96
CA GLY A 95 -6.83 -3.23 -26.69
C GLY A 95 -5.39 -2.72 -26.61
N GLU A 96 -4.98 -1.90 -27.57
CA GLU A 96 -3.65 -1.29 -27.60
C GLU A 96 -3.44 -0.35 -26.39
N ALA A 97 -4.44 0.48 -26.09
CA ALA A 97 -4.40 1.41 -24.96
C ALA A 97 -4.32 0.69 -23.61
N LEU A 98 -5.01 -0.43 -23.44
CA LEU A 98 -4.93 -1.26 -22.23
C LEU A 98 -3.54 -1.88 -22.06
N VAL A 99 -3.00 -2.49 -23.13
CA VAL A 99 -1.65 -3.08 -23.09
C VAL A 99 -0.62 -2.02 -22.74
N LYS A 100 -0.67 -0.86 -23.39
CA LYS A 100 0.22 0.25 -23.09
C LYS A 100 0.09 0.73 -21.65
N ALA A 101 -1.13 0.92 -21.14
CA ALA A 101 -1.36 1.36 -19.77
C ALA A 101 -0.84 0.34 -18.73
N PHE A 102 -0.97 -0.96 -19.01
CA PHE A 102 -0.40 -2.01 -18.16
C PHE A 102 1.12 -2.01 -18.19
N ILE A 103 1.74 -1.86 -19.37
CA ILE A 103 3.20 -1.77 -19.48
C ILE A 103 3.71 -0.53 -18.75
N ASP A 104 3.09 0.63 -18.95
CA ASP A 104 3.46 1.87 -18.29
C ASP A 104 3.34 1.76 -16.76
N ALA A 105 2.30 1.08 -16.26
CA ALA A 105 2.12 0.83 -14.83
C ALA A 105 3.16 -0.16 -14.27
N TRP A 106 3.57 -1.14 -15.09
CA TRP A 106 4.59 -2.11 -14.72
C TRP A 106 6.00 -1.52 -14.70
N ASP A 107 6.33 -0.69 -15.67
CA ASP A 107 7.65 -0.05 -15.79
C ASP A 107 7.88 1.08 -14.77
N GLY A 108 6.90 1.31 -13.86
CA GLY A 108 7.01 2.35 -12.83
C GLY A 108 7.07 3.74 -13.43
N HIS A 109 5.97 4.16 -13.99
CA HIS A 109 5.53 5.54 -14.35
C HIS A 109 6.54 6.50 -15.00
N LEU A 110 7.82 6.22 -15.04
CA LEU A 110 8.88 7.08 -15.57
C LEU A 110 10.02 6.34 -16.27
N GLY A 111 9.80 5.09 -16.64
CA GLY A 111 10.54 4.44 -17.70
C GLY A 111 12.06 4.47 -17.62
N LEU A 112 12.70 4.15 -16.50
CA LEU A 112 14.16 3.96 -16.53
C LEU A 112 14.70 3.03 -15.43
N GLY A 113 13.87 2.33 -14.68
CA GLY A 113 14.39 1.64 -13.49
C GLY A 113 13.85 0.25 -13.19
N GLY A 114 13.10 -0.36 -14.09
CA GLY A 114 12.47 -1.66 -13.79
C GLY A 114 11.12 -1.51 -13.05
N PRO A 115 10.42 -2.62 -12.81
CA PRO A 115 9.11 -2.60 -12.19
C PRO A 115 9.15 -1.97 -10.81
N ASP A 116 8.10 -1.18 -10.50
CA ASP A 116 7.91 -0.57 -9.17
C ASP A 116 8.18 -1.62 -8.08
N PRO A 117 9.07 -1.35 -7.11
CA PRO A 117 9.38 -2.27 -6.02
C PRO A 117 8.13 -2.77 -5.27
N GLN A 118 7.09 -1.95 -5.20
CA GLN A 118 5.82 -2.32 -4.60
C GLN A 118 5.09 -3.37 -5.45
N MET A 119 5.06 -3.22 -6.76
CA MET A 119 4.49 -4.18 -7.70
C MET A 119 5.27 -5.49 -7.67
N GLN A 120 6.59 -5.42 -7.70
CA GLN A 120 7.45 -6.60 -7.57
C GLN A 120 7.15 -7.38 -6.30
N GLY A 121 7.04 -6.69 -5.15
CA GLY A 121 6.73 -7.32 -3.88
C GLY A 121 5.38 -8.02 -3.89
N VAL A 122 4.35 -7.40 -4.45
CA VAL A 122 3.01 -8.01 -4.56
C VAL A 122 3.03 -9.24 -5.47
N VAL A 123 3.67 -9.15 -6.64
CA VAL A 123 3.80 -10.30 -7.55
C VAL A 123 4.61 -11.43 -6.90
N GLN A 124 5.70 -11.11 -6.23
CA GLN A 124 6.50 -12.09 -5.50
C GLN A 124 5.67 -12.78 -4.40
N ALA A 125 4.90 -12.03 -3.63
CA ALA A 125 4.01 -12.58 -2.62
C ALA A 125 2.95 -13.52 -3.22
N LEU A 126 2.34 -13.15 -4.35
CA LEU A 126 1.39 -13.97 -5.08
C LEU A 126 2.00 -15.30 -5.58
N LEU A 127 3.26 -15.26 -6.04
CA LEU A 127 3.96 -16.43 -6.55
C LEU A 127 4.44 -17.38 -5.44
N THR A 128 4.72 -16.84 -4.26
CA THR A 128 5.32 -17.61 -3.15
C THR A 128 4.33 -18.04 -2.07
N GLN A 129 3.19 -17.36 -1.97
CA GLN A 129 2.17 -17.64 -0.96
C GLN A 129 0.90 -18.20 -1.61
N PRO A 130 0.60 -19.49 -1.43
CA PRO A 130 -0.57 -20.11 -2.05
C PRO A 130 -1.89 -19.46 -1.64
N ASP A 131 -1.98 -18.94 -0.42
CA ASP A 131 -3.21 -18.30 0.11
C ASP A 131 -3.38 -16.85 -0.38
N ALA A 132 -2.33 -16.20 -0.88
CA ALA A 132 -2.40 -14.81 -1.33
C ALA A 132 -3.33 -14.64 -2.53
N PHE A 133 -3.38 -15.62 -3.41
CA PHE A 133 -4.25 -15.60 -4.59
C PHE A 133 -5.73 -15.73 -4.20
N ASP A 134 -6.05 -16.60 -3.25
CA ASP A 134 -7.42 -16.78 -2.77
C ASP A 134 -7.92 -15.55 -1.99
N MET A 135 -7.04 -14.91 -1.24
CA MET A 135 -7.36 -13.65 -0.57
C MET A 135 -7.62 -12.51 -1.55
N MET A 136 -6.86 -12.43 -2.65
CA MET A 136 -7.13 -11.45 -3.71
C MET A 136 -8.45 -11.69 -4.44
N ARG A 137 -8.83 -12.94 -4.67
CA ARG A 137 -10.12 -13.28 -5.33
C ARG A 137 -11.35 -12.81 -4.54
N GLN A 138 -11.24 -12.67 -3.23
CA GLN A 138 -12.35 -12.14 -2.41
C GLN A 138 -12.49 -10.62 -2.53
N PHE A 139 -11.56 -9.96 -3.23
CA PHE A 139 -11.47 -8.51 -3.32
C PHE A 139 -12.01 -7.96 -4.65
N TYR A 140 -12.07 -8.81 -5.66
CA TYR A 140 -12.54 -8.50 -7.01
C TYR A 140 -13.74 -9.36 -7.37
#